data_bfa42b3d05076dacb56bdb7d8498dd70
#
_entry.id   bfa42b3d05076dacb56bdb7d8498dd70
#
_cell.length_a   1.000
_cell.length_b   1.000
_cell.length_c   1.000
_cell.angle_alpha   90.00
_cell.angle_beta   90.00
_cell.angle_gamma   90.00
#
_symmetry.space_group_name_H-M   'P 1'
#
loop_
_entity.id
_entity.type
_entity.pdbx_description
1 polymer ?
#
loop_
_entity_poly.entity_id
_entity_poly.type
_entity_poly.pdbx_seq_one_letter_code
_entity_poly.pdbx_strand_id
1 'polypeptide(L)'
;MTELPPAAQALLGALSADPATPVKVLVTGGIGTGKSTVLAGIRDTLRAAGRTVRTHPAPPDGGPAATVVDDAHLLTAPQLRTLAELAVDPSATLIVATEPREQHPELRALMSAIEREQPRVTLAPWPRPEVARRLATTDPEVMSDVMAVTGGLPFLVAAAAATGWTHDGLIRVVQATLAERLRRLDADMLSTLVILSLTPGLGATDVAAALQLPVDEAADLVDRCHATGLLDPAHGMRFVAVVHRCATLVCGTARHHAIESALLRTQTESGSLSTDLALALAEHGLRDTHLVEVLQDRARQTGRPAEAARLLRAAVRA
;
A
#
# COMPACT_ATOMS: atom_id res chain seq x y z
N MET A 1 8.82 21.23 -9.50
CA MET A 1 8.61 20.09 -10.41
C MET A 1 8.99 18.81 -9.67
N THR A 2 8.08 17.85 -9.56
CA THR A 2 8.37 16.56 -8.93
C THR A 2 9.22 15.76 -9.91
N GLU A 3 10.48 15.53 -9.57
CA GLU A 3 11.39 14.72 -10.40
C GLU A 3 10.91 13.27 -10.38
N LEU A 4 10.63 12.72 -11.54
CA LEU A 4 10.10 11.37 -11.71
C LEU A 4 11.24 10.32 -11.61
N PRO A 5 10.93 9.06 -11.34
CA PRO A 5 11.93 7.98 -11.41
C PRO A 5 12.60 7.93 -12.79
N PRO A 6 13.87 7.48 -12.90
CA PRO A 6 14.62 7.49 -14.15
C PRO A 6 13.88 6.79 -15.31
N ALA A 7 13.24 5.64 -15.04
CA ALA A 7 12.45 4.93 -16.07
C ALA A 7 11.25 5.74 -16.55
N ALA A 8 10.58 6.49 -15.67
CA ALA A 8 9.48 7.37 -16.05
C ALA A 8 9.98 8.61 -16.81
N GLN A 9 11.15 9.14 -16.44
CA GLN A 9 11.79 10.23 -17.18
C GLN A 9 12.19 9.81 -18.60
N ALA A 10 12.79 8.62 -18.75
CA ALA A 10 13.14 8.06 -20.05
C ALA A 10 11.89 7.88 -20.94
N LEU A 11 10.80 7.36 -20.36
CA LEU A 11 9.52 7.22 -21.06
C LEU A 11 8.98 8.58 -21.53
N LEU A 12 8.95 9.59 -20.67
CA LEU A 12 8.50 10.94 -21.04
C LEU A 12 9.40 11.56 -22.10
N GLY A 13 10.71 11.35 -22.03
CA GLY A 13 11.67 11.78 -23.03
C GLY A 13 11.39 11.14 -24.39
N ALA A 14 11.14 9.83 -24.43
CA ALA A 14 10.80 9.11 -25.65
C ALA A 14 9.47 9.60 -26.27
N LEU A 15 8.43 9.75 -25.45
CA LEU A 15 7.13 10.30 -25.90
C LEU A 15 7.21 11.74 -26.38
N SER A 16 8.10 12.55 -25.79
CA SER A 16 8.32 13.93 -26.25
C SER A 16 9.07 14.00 -27.57
N ALA A 17 9.99 13.07 -27.82
CA ALA A 17 10.79 13.01 -29.03
C ALA A 17 9.97 12.50 -30.22
N ASP A 18 9.12 11.50 -30.01
CA ASP A 18 8.23 10.95 -31.04
C ASP A 18 6.84 10.60 -30.48
N PRO A 19 5.95 11.58 -30.37
CA PRO A 19 4.63 11.36 -29.79
C PRO A 19 3.67 10.64 -30.75
N ALA A 20 4.03 10.47 -32.04
CA ALA A 20 3.19 9.82 -33.05
C ALA A 20 3.34 8.29 -33.00
N THR A 21 4.52 7.80 -32.65
CA THR A 21 4.77 6.35 -32.57
C THR A 21 3.88 5.70 -31.51
N PRO A 22 3.13 4.63 -31.87
CA PRO A 22 2.37 3.87 -30.91
C PRO A 22 3.26 3.27 -29.82
N VAL A 23 2.82 3.35 -28.58
CA VAL A 23 3.57 2.82 -27.44
C VAL A 23 2.64 2.16 -26.43
N LYS A 24 3.06 1.05 -25.85
CA LYS A 24 2.33 0.35 -24.81
C LYS A 24 3.18 0.29 -23.54
N VAL A 25 2.66 0.85 -22.47
CA VAL A 25 3.41 0.97 -21.20
C VAL A 25 2.56 0.53 -20.04
N LEU A 26 3.13 -0.34 -19.21
CA LEU A 26 2.61 -0.71 -17.92
C LEU A 26 3.40 -0.01 -16.81
N VAL A 27 2.67 0.74 -15.98
CA VAL A 27 3.22 1.39 -14.77
C VAL A 27 2.66 0.67 -13.55
N THR A 28 3.52 0.05 -12.75
CA THR A 28 3.11 -0.66 -11.53
C THR A 28 3.68 -0.03 -10.27
N GLY A 29 2.96 -0.16 -9.18
CA GLY A 29 3.42 0.30 -7.87
C GLY A 29 2.30 0.34 -6.85
N GLY A 30 2.64 0.30 -5.56
CA GLY A 30 1.70 0.40 -4.47
C GLY A 30 1.07 1.78 -4.30
N ILE A 31 0.34 1.96 -3.21
CA ILE A 31 -0.27 3.24 -2.84
C ILE A 31 0.81 4.31 -2.66
N GLY A 32 0.61 5.46 -3.29
CA GLY A 32 1.45 6.65 -3.08
C GLY A 32 2.85 6.60 -3.70
N THR A 33 3.17 5.59 -4.52
CA THR A 33 4.46 5.49 -5.24
C THR A 33 4.61 6.49 -6.40
N GLY A 34 3.53 7.20 -6.76
CA GLY A 34 3.58 8.25 -7.79
C GLY A 34 3.00 7.87 -9.15
N LYS A 35 2.25 6.75 -9.26
CA LYS A 35 1.59 6.32 -10.51
C LYS A 35 0.84 7.46 -11.20
N SER A 36 -0.11 8.08 -10.49
CA SER A 36 -0.93 9.17 -11.03
C SER A 36 -0.10 10.39 -11.46
N THR A 37 1.03 10.66 -10.79
CA THR A 37 1.96 11.74 -11.17
C THR A 37 2.65 11.43 -12.49
N VAL A 38 3.11 10.21 -12.68
CA VAL A 38 3.70 9.73 -13.94
C VAL A 38 2.68 9.84 -15.07
N LEU A 39 1.45 9.35 -14.84
CA LEU A 39 0.38 9.40 -15.84
C LEU A 39 -0.03 10.85 -16.17
N ALA A 40 -0.03 11.76 -15.20
CA ALA A 40 -0.29 13.17 -15.44
C ALA A 40 0.76 13.75 -16.40
N GLY A 41 2.05 13.52 -16.13
CA GLY A 41 3.14 13.94 -17.02
C GLY A 41 3.01 13.37 -18.44
N ILE A 42 2.65 12.07 -18.56
CA ILE A 42 2.41 11.44 -19.87
C ILE A 42 1.25 12.10 -20.59
N ARG A 43 0.12 12.31 -19.91
CA ARG A 43 -1.06 12.98 -20.50
C ARG A 43 -0.74 14.38 -20.99
N ASP A 44 0.01 15.16 -20.22
CA ASP A 44 0.40 16.52 -20.57
C ASP A 44 1.35 16.54 -21.76
N THR A 45 2.31 15.62 -21.82
CA THR A 45 3.22 15.46 -22.98
C THR A 45 2.46 15.10 -24.24
N LEU A 46 1.54 14.15 -24.20
CA LEU A 46 0.74 13.75 -25.36
C LEU A 46 -0.20 14.87 -25.82
N ARG A 47 -0.83 15.60 -24.91
CA ARG A 47 -1.69 16.76 -25.24
C ARG A 47 -0.90 17.91 -25.84
N ALA A 48 0.28 18.21 -25.32
CA ALA A 48 1.17 19.23 -25.86
C ALA A 48 1.60 18.91 -27.29
N ALA A 49 1.67 17.62 -27.64
CA ALA A 49 1.91 17.13 -28.99
C ALA A 49 0.64 17.06 -29.85
N GLY A 50 -0.49 17.61 -29.41
CA GLY A 50 -1.76 17.64 -30.15
C GLY A 50 -2.53 16.31 -30.19
N ARG A 51 -2.15 15.31 -29.36
CA ARG A 51 -2.85 14.03 -29.32
C ARG A 51 -4.09 14.08 -28.42
N THR A 52 -5.17 13.46 -28.88
CA THR A 52 -6.34 13.21 -28.03
C THR A 52 -5.98 12.15 -26.98
N VAL A 53 -6.30 12.43 -25.70
CA VAL A 53 -6.02 11.50 -24.59
C VAL A 53 -7.35 11.08 -23.94
N ARG A 54 -7.62 9.78 -23.96
CA ARG A 54 -8.73 9.13 -23.26
C ARG A 54 -8.26 8.59 -21.90
N THR A 55 -9.08 8.72 -20.88
CA THR A 55 -8.75 8.28 -19.51
C THR A 55 -9.58 7.07 -19.05
N HIS A 56 -10.34 6.49 -19.95
CA HIS A 56 -11.19 5.32 -19.69
C HIS A 56 -11.09 4.32 -20.84
N PRO A 57 -11.33 3.03 -20.58
CA PRO A 57 -11.38 2.04 -21.64
C PRO A 57 -12.47 2.37 -22.67
N ALA A 58 -12.08 2.38 -23.94
CA ALA A 58 -13.01 2.55 -25.05
C ALA A 58 -12.55 1.64 -26.21
N PRO A 59 -13.48 1.05 -26.98
CA PRO A 59 -13.13 0.28 -28.16
C PRO A 59 -12.25 1.07 -29.12
N PRO A 60 -11.37 0.41 -29.89
CA PRO A 60 -10.58 1.06 -30.90
C PRO A 60 -11.50 1.66 -31.98
N ASP A 61 -11.40 2.96 -32.18
CA ASP A 61 -12.19 3.69 -33.17
C ASP A 61 -11.36 4.12 -34.41
N GLY A 62 -10.15 3.56 -34.53
CA GLY A 62 -9.23 3.83 -35.64
C GLY A 62 -8.64 5.25 -35.65
N GLY A 63 -8.94 6.06 -34.63
CA GLY A 63 -8.39 7.41 -34.50
C GLY A 63 -7.04 7.44 -33.77
N PRO A 64 -6.27 8.55 -33.86
CA PRO A 64 -4.94 8.71 -33.26
C PRO A 64 -4.99 8.96 -31.75
N ALA A 65 -6.03 8.53 -31.04
CA ALA A 65 -6.21 8.76 -29.62
C ALA A 65 -5.28 7.86 -28.78
N ALA A 66 -4.66 8.43 -27.76
CA ALA A 66 -3.92 7.67 -26.74
C ALA A 66 -4.84 7.34 -25.55
N THR A 67 -4.83 6.10 -25.10
CA THR A 67 -5.57 5.65 -23.92
C THR A 67 -4.63 5.61 -22.72
N VAL A 68 -4.91 6.41 -21.67
CA VAL A 68 -4.08 6.52 -20.46
C VAL A 68 -4.97 6.27 -19.24
N VAL A 69 -4.90 5.07 -18.69
CA VAL A 69 -5.78 4.59 -17.62
C VAL A 69 -5.02 4.49 -16.30
N ASP A 70 -5.57 5.12 -15.27
CA ASP A 70 -5.08 4.95 -13.89
C ASP A 70 -5.90 3.89 -13.14
N ASP A 71 -5.31 3.32 -12.09
CA ASP A 71 -5.95 2.36 -11.18
C ASP A 71 -6.70 1.22 -11.90
N ALA A 72 -6.09 0.63 -12.93
CA ALA A 72 -6.70 -0.42 -13.73
C ALA A 72 -7.15 -1.64 -12.90
N HIS A 73 -6.59 -1.85 -11.72
CA HIS A 73 -7.01 -2.88 -10.77
C HIS A 73 -8.43 -2.67 -10.20
N LEU A 74 -9.02 -1.49 -10.39
CA LEU A 74 -10.40 -1.18 -10.00
C LEU A 74 -11.40 -1.34 -11.14
N LEU A 75 -10.93 -1.65 -12.36
CA LEU A 75 -11.79 -1.83 -13.52
C LEU A 75 -12.53 -3.17 -13.48
N THR A 76 -13.69 -3.18 -14.14
CA THR A 76 -14.46 -4.41 -14.33
C THR A 76 -13.81 -5.33 -15.36
N ALA A 77 -14.10 -6.63 -15.30
CA ALA A 77 -13.58 -7.61 -16.26
C ALA A 77 -13.84 -7.25 -17.75
N PRO A 78 -15.04 -6.73 -18.15
CA PRO A 78 -15.24 -6.25 -19.52
C PRO A 78 -14.30 -5.09 -19.89
N GLN A 79 -14.07 -4.13 -18.98
CA GLN A 79 -13.18 -3.01 -19.23
C GLN A 79 -11.71 -3.46 -19.37
N LEU A 80 -11.27 -4.42 -18.55
CA LEU A 80 -9.93 -5.01 -18.66
C LEU A 80 -9.75 -5.74 -19.98
N ARG A 81 -10.78 -6.46 -20.47
CA ARG A 81 -10.74 -7.11 -21.80
C ARG A 81 -10.62 -6.11 -22.92
N THR A 82 -11.36 -4.99 -22.88
CA THR A 82 -11.22 -3.92 -23.88
C THR A 82 -9.80 -3.33 -23.90
N LEU A 83 -9.16 -3.16 -22.73
CA LEU A 83 -7.76 -2.73 -22.68
C LEU A 83 -6.80 -3.80 -23.23
N ALA A 84 -7.09 -5.09 -23.01
CA ALA A 84 -6.29 -6.18 -23.54
C ALA A 84 -6.38 -6.25 -25.10
N GLU A 85 -7.54 -5.94 -25.68
CA GLU A 85 -7.71 -5.79 -27.14
C GLU A 85 -6.85 -4.63 -27.67
N LEU A 86 -6.86 -3.46 -26.99
CA LEU A 86 -5.98 -2.35 -27.34
C LEU A 86 -4.50 -2.69 -27.19
N ALA A 87 -4.14 -3.55 -26.22
CA ALA A 87 -2.76 -3.95 -26.01
C ALA A 87 -2.19 -4.79 -27.16
N VAL A 88 -3.01 -5.48 -27.91
CA VAL A 88 -2.59 -6.27 -29.08
C VAL A 88 -2.72 -5.52 -30.41
N ASP A 89 -3.39 -4.35 -30.43
CA ASP A 89 -3.48 -3.51 -31.63
C ASP A 89 -2.16 -2.76 -31.84
N PRO A 90 -1.41 -3.00 -32.94
CA PRO A 90 -0.12 -2.37 -33.17
C PRO A 90 -0.21 -0.86 -33.38
N SER A 91 -1.36 -0.33 -33.73
CA SER A 91 -1.59 1.12 -33.97
C SER A 91 -1.96 1.89 -32.69
N ALA A 92 -2.34 1.18 -31.61
CA ALA A 92 -2.81 1.79 -30.38
C ALA A 92 -1.67 2.30 -29.49
N THR A 93 -1.86 3.50 -28.92
CA THR A 93 -1.06 3.99 -27.80
C THR A 93 -1.83 3.71 -26.51
N LEU A 94 -1.27 2.86 -25.64
CA LEU A 94 -1.89 2.42 -24.41
C LEU A 94 -0.93 2.55 -23.22
N ILE A 95 -1.30 3.35 -22.24
CA ILE A 95 -0.56 3.48 -20.97
C ILE A 95 -1.50 3.11 -19.84
N VAL A 96 -1.11 2.13 -19.02
CA VAL A 96 -1.91 1.62 -17.93
C VAL A 96 -1.12 1.68 -16.63
N ALA A 97 -1.73 2.26 -15.58
CA ALA A 97 -1.18 2.16 -14.24
C ALA A 97 -2.05 1.27 -13.36
N THR A 98 -1.40 0.43 -12.54
CA THR A 98 -2.09 -0.50 -11.67
C THR A 98 -1.28 -0.79 -10.39
N GLU A 99 -1.95 -1.31 -9.36
CA GLU A 99 -1.28 -2.05 -8.29
C GLU A 99 -0.89 -3.45 -8.76
N PRO A 100 0.15 -4.06 -8.21
CA PRO A 100 0.63 -5.38 -8.61
C PRO A 100 -0.31 -6.49 -8.06
N ARG A 101 -1.49 -6.67 -8.69
CA ARG A 101 -2.48 -7.70 -8.34
C ARG A 101 -2.39 -8.87 -9.32
N GLU A 102 -1.46 -9.77 -9.06
CA GLU A 102 -1.18 -10.91 -9.97
C GLU A 102 -2.27 -12.00 -9.93
N GLN A 103 -3.10 -12.02 -8.89
CA GLN A 103 -4.16 -13.00 -8.73
C GLN A 103 -5.40 -12.72 -9.60
N HIS A 104 -5.62 -11.49 -10.05
CA HIS A 104 -6.76 -11.14 -10.87
C HIS A 104 -6.54 -11.57 -12.34
N PRO A 105 -7.30 -12.56 -12.89
CA PRO A 105 -6.98 -13.18 -14.17
C PRO A 105 -6.95 -12.21 -15.35
N GLU A 106 -7.99 -11.35 -15.48
CA GLU A 106 -8.09 -10.39 -16.58
C GLU A 106 -7.03 -9.29 -16.50
N LEU A 107 -6.70 -8.85 -15.28
CA LEU A 107 -5.63 -7.87 -15.09
C LEU A 107 -4.28 -8.48 -15.45
N ARG A 108 -4.01 -9.70 -15.03
CA ARG A 108 -2.79 -10.45 -15.41
C ARG A 108 -2.68 -10.64 -16.91
N ALA A 109 -3.78 -10.97 -17.60
CA ALA A 109 -3.81 -11.10 -19.05
C ALA A 109 -3.47 -9.76 -19.75
N LEU A 110 -4.04 -8.65 -19.28
CA LEU A 110 -3.72 -7.30 -19.77
C LEU A 110 -2.24 -6.96 -19.51
N MET A 111 -1.73 -7.16 -18.30
CA MET A 111 -0.34 -6.91 -17.96
C MET A 111 0.60 -7.68 -18.87
N SER A 112 0.36 -8.99 -19.02
CA SER A 112 1.15 -9.85 -19.91
C SER A 112 1.09 -9.42 -21.38
N ALA A 113 -0.05 -8.92 -21.85
CA ALA A 113 -0.16 -8.40 -23.22
C ALA A 113 0.71 -7.16 -23.44
N ILE A 114 0.71 -6.23 -22.50
CA ILE A 114 1.53 -5.00 -22.58
C ILE A 114 3.03 -5.33 -22.48
N GLU A 115 3.41 -6.23 -21.58
CA GLU A 115 4.82 -6.59 -21.31
C GLU A 115 5.52 -7.34 -22.44
N ARG A 116 4.76 -7.86 -23.43
CA ARG A 116 5.38 -8.45 -24.63
C ARG A 116 6.14 -7.42 -25.46
N GLU A 117 5.78 -6.15 -25.40
CA GLU A 117 6.41 -5.09 -26.20
C GLU A 117 7.45 -4.30 -25.41
N GLN A 118 7.18 -4.02 -24.15
CA GLN A 118 8.10 -3.25 -23.29
C GLN A 118 8.03 -3.74 -21.83
N PRO A 119 9.17 -3.72 -21.13
CA PRO A 119 9.20 -4.04 -19.70
C PRO A 119 8.37 -3.02 -18.91
N ARG A 120 7.76 -3.48 -17.81
CA ARG A 120 6.98 -2.62 -16.91
C ARG A 120 7.86 -1.54 -16.26
N VAL A 121 7.30 -0.37 -16.06
CA VAL A 121 7.86 0.69 -15.22
C VAL A 121 7.39 0.47 -13.78
N THR A 122 8.25 -0.09 -12.95
CA THR A 122 7.92 -0.34 -11.53
C THR A 122 8.29 0.88 -10.69
N LEU A 123 7.30 1.40 -9.98
CA LEU A 123 7.47 2.49 -9.03
C LEU A 123 7.55 1.93 -7.61
N ALA A 124 8.64 2.24 -6.93
CA ALA A 124 8.92 1.82 -5.56
C ALA A 124 9.01 3.03 -4.62
N PRO A 125 8.98 2.82 -3.29
CA PRO A 125 9.38 3.84 -2.34
C PRO A 125 10.76 4.41 -2.66
N TRP A 126 10.96 5.68 -2.40
CA TRP A 126 12.25 6.34 -2.64
C TRP A 126 13.32 5.82 -1.68
N PRO A 127 14.50 5.44 -2.20
CA PRO A 127 15.62 5.07 -1.36
C PRO A 127 16.16 6.31 -0.60
N ARG A 128 16.85 6.06 0.51
CA ARG A 128 17.39 7.11 1.39
C ARG A 128 18.12 8.26 0.66
N PRO A 129 18.98 8.03 -0.35
CA PRO A 129 19.64 9.12 -1.07
C PRO A 129 18.66 10.03 -1.83
N GLU A 130 17.61 9.46 -2.41
CA GLU A 130 16.57 10.21 -3.10
C GLU A 130 15.77 11.07 -2.12
N VAL A 131 15.39 10.50 -0.97
CA VAL A 131 14.71 11.23 0.10
C VAL A 131 15.59 12.38 0.59
N ALA A 132 16.89 12.16 0.85
CA ALA A 132 17.84 13.20 1.27
C ALA A 132 17.90 14.36 0.28
N ARG A 133 17.98 14.05 -1.02
CA ARG A 133 17.98 15.05 -2.09
C ARG A 133 16.70 15.88 -2.10
N ARG A 134 15.55 15.24 -1.92
CA ARG A 134 14.22 15.88 -1.90
C ARG A 134 14.02 16.82 -0.71
N LEU A 135 14.59 16.42 0.41
CA LEU A 135 14.50 17.16 1.66
C LEU A 135 15.60 18.21 1.82
N ALA A 136 16.57 18.22 0.89
CA ALA A 136 17.76 19.07 0.96
C ALA A 136 18.46 18.97 2.33
N THR A 137 18.49 17.76 2.93
CA THR A 137 19.14 17.49 4.20
C THR A 137 20.03 16.26 4.11
N THR A 138 21.15 16.32 4.84
CA THR A 138 22.08 15.18 5.02
C THR A 138 22.14 14.77 6.49
N ASP A 139 21.35 15.39 7.37
CA ASP A 139 21.30 15.07 8.79
C ASP A 139 20.83 13.61 8.98
N PRO A 140 21.67 12.74 9.59
CA PRO A 140 21.36 11.33 9.75
C PRO A 140 20.16 11.06 10.66
N GLU A 141 19.92 11.88 11.67
CA GLU A 141 18.80 11.74 12.62
C GLU A 141 17.48 12.10 11.94
N VAL A 142 17.43 13.25 11.27
CA VAL A 142 16.27 13.68 10.47
C VAL A 142 15.95 12.61 9.42
N MET A 143 16.96 12.12 8.71
CA MET A 143 16.78 11.07 7.69
C MET A 143 16.28 9.75 8.28
N SER A 144 16.77 9.38 9.46
CA SER A 144 16.29 8.17 10.14
C SER A 144 14.82 8.28 10.53
N ASP A 145 14.43 9.41 11.10
CA ASP A 145 13.06 9.66 11.52
C ASP A 145 12.10 9.73 10.33
N VAL A 146 12.47 10.46 9.27
CA VAL A 146 11.64 10.54 8.06
C VAL A 146 11.45 9.17 7.44
N MET A 147 12.53 8.40 7.22
CA MET A 147 12.42 7.05 6.65
C MET A 147 11.58 6.12 7.54
N ALA A 148 11.73 6.22 8.86
CA ALA A 148 10.99 5.39 9.80
C ALA A 148 9.48 5.64 9.81
N VAL A 149 9.01 6.84 9.47
CA VAL A 149 7.58 7.19 9.50
C VAL A 149 6.94 7.28 8.12
N THR A 150 7.73 7.47 7.04
CA THR A 150 7.23 7.58 5.66
C THR A 150 7.41 6.30 4.84
N GLY A 151 8.28 5.37 5.30
CA GLY A 151 8.67 4.21 4.49
C GLY A 151 9.30 4.60 3.15
N GLY A 152 9.72 5.85 2.96
CA GLY A 152 10.19 6.38 1.67
C GLY A 152 9.08 6.61 0.63
N LEU A 153 7.80 6.50 1.00
CA LEU A 153 6.68 6.72 0.07
C LEU A 153 6.66 8.18 -0.41
N PRO A 154 6.72 8.43 -1.73
CA PRO A 154 6.84 9.77 -2.31
C PRO A 154 5.86 10.80 -1.77
N PHE A 155 4.58 10.42 -1.63
CA PHE A 155 3.54 11.35 -1.15
C PHE A 155 3.70 11.70 0.34
N LEU A 156 4.21 10.78 1.18
CA LEU A 156 4.48 11.04 2.59
C LEU A 156 5.76 11.85 2.78
N VAL A 157 6.79 11.57 1.97
CA VAL A 157 8.02 12.37 1.96
C VAL A 157 7.72 13.81 1.53
N ALA A 158 6.88 14.01 0.51
CA ALA A 158 6.45 15.34 0.09
C ALA A 158 5.66 16.07 1.19
N ALA A 159 4.78 15.37 1.91
CA ALA A 159 4.07 15.94 3.07
C ALA A 159 5.03 16.28 4.21
N ALA A 160 6.00 15.42 4.49
CA ALA A 160 7.04 15.65 5.48
C ALA A 160 7.89 16.88 5.16
N ALA A 161 8.23 17.12 3.90
CA ALA A 161 8.99 18.29 3.45
C ALA A 161 8.36 19.64 3.83
N ALA A 162 7.05 19.68 4.03
CA ALA A 162 6.31 20.88 4.37
C ALA A 162 6.32 21.23 5.87
N THR A 163 6.90 20.38 6.76
CA THR A 163 6.72 20.51 8.22
C THR A 163 7.83 21.25 8.98
N GLY A 164 8.93 21.61 8.34
CA GLY A 164 10.08 22.21 9.02
C GLY A 164 10.79 21.29 10.02
N TRP A 165 10.60 19.97 9.93
CA TRP A 165 11.36 18.90 10.61
C TRP A 165 11.18 18.79 12.14
N THR A 166 10.11 19.28 12.71
CA THR A 166 9.80 18.96 14.11
C THR A 166 9.23 17.54 14.18
N HIS A 167 9.73 16.72 15.14
CA HIS A 167 9.32 15.30 15.26
C HIS A 167 7.80 15.15 15.36
N ASP A 168 7.15 15.91 16.22
CA ASP A 168 5.68 15.87 16.38
C ASP A 168 4.93 16.39 15.17
N GLY A 169 5.48 17.38 14.48
CA GLY A 169 4.94 17.93 13.23
C GLY A 169 4.98 16.87 12.12
N LEU A 170 6.11 16.18 11.98
CA LEU A 170 6.34 15.11 11.03
C LEU A 170 5.31 13.98 11.20
N ILE A 171 5.17 13.44 12.42
CA ILE A 171 4.24 12.33 12.70
C ILE A 171 2.81 12.75 12.39
N ARG A 172 2.36 13.91 12.84
CA ARG A 172 0.99 14.39 12.61
C ARG A 172 0.67 14.55 11.13
N VAL A 173 1.57 15.15 10.34
CA VAL A 173 1.32 15.36 8.91
C VAL A 173 1.33 14.05 8.14
N VAL A 174 2.27 13.15 8.44
CA VAL A 174 2.32 11.82 7.82
C VAL A 174 1.04 11.04 8.14
N GLN A 175 0.59 11.03 9.40
CA GLN A 175 -0.64 10.35 9.80
C GLN A 175 -1.87 10.94 9.11
N ALA A 176 -2.02 12.26 9.08
CA ALA A 176 -3.14 12.91 8.40
C ALA A 176 -3.18 12.58 6.91
N THR A 177 -2.02 12.66 6.25
CA THR A 177 -1.88 12.39 4.81
C THR A 177 -2.15 10.92 4.48
N LEU A 178 -1.64 9.99 5.28
CA LEU A 178 -1.88 8.56 5.10
C LEU A 178 -3.34 8.20 5.39
N ALA A 179 -3.91 8.70 6.49
CA ALA A 179 -5.31 8.46 6.84
C ALA A 179 -6.27 8.94 5.74
N GLU A 180 -6.00 10.12 5.12
CA GLU A 180 -6.80 10.60 3.99
C GLU A 180 -6.74 9.64 2.79
N ARG A 181 -5.59 9.03 2.54
CA ARG A 181 -5.46 8.04 1.47
C ARG A 181 -6.17 6.74 1.82
N LEU A 182 -6.08 6.28 3.07
CA LEU A 182 -6.73 5.05 3.54
C LEU A 182 -8.27 5.15 3.54
N ARG A 183 -8.86 6.34 3.69
CA ARG A 183 -10.32 6.54 3.57
C ARG A 183 -10.91 6.15 2.21
N ARG A 184 -10.08 5.96 1.20
CA ARG A 184 -10.50 5.49 -0.14
C ARG A 184 -10.60 3.97 -0.24
N LEU A 185 -10.09 3.25 0.74
CA LEU A 185 -10.21 1.80 0.83
C LEU A 185 -11.60 1.43 1.34
N ASP A 186 -12.11 0.29 0.90
CA ASP A 186 -13.33 -0.28 1.45
C ASP A 186 -13.14 -0.76 2.90
N ALA A 187 -14.25 -1.02 3.58
CA ALA A 187 -14.24 -1.34 5.00
C ALA A 187 -13.52 -2.68 5.31
N ASP A 188 -13.58 -3.65 4.39
CA ASP A 188 -12.96 -4.96 4.59
C ASP A 188 -11.46 -4.90 4.33
N MET A 189 -11.03 -4.11 3.33
CA MET A 189 -9.61 -3.78 3.13
C MET A 189 -9.01 -3.08 4.35
N LEU A 190 -9.71 -2.10 4.93
CA LEU A 190 -9.24 -1.41 6.14
C LEU A 190 -9.13 -2.37 7.32
N SER A 191 -10.13 -3.25 7.52
CA SER A 191 -10.12 -4.25 8.58
C SER A 191 -8.99 -5.25 8.41
N THR A 192 -8.77 -5.71 7.17
CA THR A 192 -7.66 -6.59 6.82
C THR A 192 -6.30 -5.92 7.07
N LEU A 193 -6.17 -4.64 6.71
CA LEU A 193 -4.95 -3.86 6.96
C LEU A 193 -4.69 -3.71 8.47
N VAL A 194 -5.74 -3.50 9.29
CA VAL A 194 -5.63 -3.49 10.76
C VAL A 194 -5.09 -4.82 11.26
N ILE A 195 -5.66 -5.96 10.83
CA ILE A 195 -5.23 -7.29 11.25
C ILE A 195 -3.76 -7.54 10.86
N LEU A 196 -3.43 -7.41 9.60
CA LEU A 196 -2.10 -7.74 9.08
C LEU A 196 -0.97 -6.83 9.62
N SER A 197 -1.31 -5.62 10.05
CA SER A 197 -0.35 -4.68 10.64
C SER A 197 -0.14 -4.86 12.15
N LEU A 198 -0.90 -5.72 12.83
CA LEU A 198 -0.73 -6.01 14.26
C LEU A 198 0.58 -6.71 14.56
N THR A 199 0.81 -7.85 13.92
CA THR A 199 2.03 -8.66 14.08
C THR A 199 2.37 -9.38 12.78
N PRO A 200 3.65 -9.63 12.51
CA PRO A 200 4.05 -10.51 11.42
C PRO A 200 3.48 -11.93 11.63
N GLY A 201 3.08 -12.56 10.54
CA GLY A 201 2.60 -13.94 10.54
C GLY A 201 1.08 -14.12 10.56
N LEU A 202 0.30 -13.05 10.75
CA LEU A 202 -1.14 -13.07 10.50
C LEU A 202 -1.41 -13.13 9.00
N GLY A 203 -2.41 -13.92 8.60
CA GLY A 203 -2.70 -14.19 7.20
C GLY A 203 -4.19 -14.41 6.90
N ALA A 204 -4.47 -15.07 5.77
CA ALA A 204 -5.84 -15.27 5.27
C ALA A 204 -6.75 -16.01 6.26
N THR A 205 -6.24 -17.01 6.97
CA THR A 205 -6.98 -17.73 8.01
C THR A 205 -7.42 -16.85 9.18
N ASP A 206 -6.55 -15.93 9.60
CA ASP A 206 -6.83 -15.00 10.69
C ASP A 206 -7.85 -13.94 10.26
N VAL A 207 -7.69 -13.43 9.04
CA VAL A 207 -8.64 -12.49 8.42
C VAL A 207 -10.01 -13.15 8.26
N ALA A 208 -10.06 -14.37 7.71
CA ALA A 208 -11.30 -15.14 7.54
C ALA A 208 -12.04 -15.31 8.86
N ALA A 209 -11.33 -15.73 9.90
CA ALA A 209 -11.89 -15.96 11.22
C ALA A 209 -12.33 -14.66 11.90
N ALA A 210 -11.51 -13.59 11.87
CA ALA A 210 -11.82 -12.33 12.52
C ALA A 210 -12.97 -11.55 11.84
N LEU A 211 -13.08 -11.64 10.50
CA LEU A 211 -14.11 -10.95 9.71
C LEU A 211 -15.31 -11.84 9.37
N GLN A 212 -15.28 -13.12 9.74
CA GLN A 212 -16.31 -14.11 9.42
C GLN A 212 -16.56 -14.26 7.90
N LEU A 213 -15.47 -14.30 7.14
CA LEU A 213 -15.47 -14.43 5.69
C LEU A 213 -15.04 -15.84 5.26
N PRO A 214 -15.44 -16.30 4.07
CA PRO A 214 -14.82 -17.46 3.41
C PRO A 214 -13.31 -17.25 3.27
N VAL A 215 -12.52 -18.33 3.38
CA VAL A 215 -11.05 -18.26 3.32
C VAL A 215 -10.56 -17.70 1.98
N ASP A 216 -11.25 -18.03 0.88
CA ASP A 216 -10.90 -17.54 -0.45
C ASP A 216 -11.09 -16.01 -0.58
N GLU A 217 -12.18 -15.47 -0.01
CA GLU A 217 -12.41 -14.02 0.03
C GLU A 217 -11.37 -13.32 0.93
N ALA A 218 -11.03 -13.92 2.06
CA ALA A 218 -9.99 -13.42 2.93
C ALA A 218 -8.60 -13.44 2.27
N ALA A 219 -8.30 -14.48 1.49
CA ALA A 219 -7.05 -14.56 0.72
C ALA A 219 -6.96 -13.44 -0.33
N ASP A 220 -8.05 -13.17 -1.06
CA ASP A 220 -8.09 -12.03 -2.00
C ASP A 220 -7.87 -10.68 -1.28
N LEU A 221 -8.47 -10.49 -0.11
CA LEU A 221 -8.26 -9.28 0.70
C LEU A 221 -6.81 -9.14 1.15
N VAL A 222 -6.16 -10.23 1.57
CA VAL A 222 -4.75 -10.25 1.96
C VAL A 222 -3.85 -9.89 0.77
N ASP A 223 -4.09 -10.50 -0.39
CA ASP A 223 -3.34 -10.19 -1.62
C ASP A 223 -3.52 -8.73 -2.04
N ARG A 224 -4.73 -8.21 -1.95
CA ARG A 224 -5.04 -6.78 -2.18
C ARG A 224 -4.32 -5.87 -1.19
N CYS A 225 -4.27 -6.24 0.09
CA CYS A 225 -3.51 -5.49 1.10
C CYS A 225 -2.01 -5.45 0.79
N HIS A 226 -1.43 -6.59 0.43
CA HIS A 226 -0.03 -6.66 0.03
C HIS A 226 0.26 -5.85 -1.24
N ALA A 227 -0.64 -5.87 -2.23
CA ALA A 227 -0.52 -5.07 -3.46
C ALA A 227 -0.49 -3.55 -3.20
N THR A 228 -1.03 -3.08 -2.06
CA THR A 228 -0.88 -1.66 -1.65
C THR A 228 0.57 -1.26 -1.40
N GLY A 229 1.46 -2.21 -1.10
CA GLY A 229 2.85 -1.97 -0.72
C GLY A 229 3.04 -1.38 0.69
N LEU A 230 1.97 -1.15 1.46
CA LEU A 230 2.07 -0.57 2.81
C LEU A 230 2.64 -1.54 3.84
N LEU A 231 2.49 -2.83 3.60
CA LEU A 231 2.98 -3.91 4.45
C LEU A 231 4.17 -4.66 3.83
N ASP A 232 4.92 -4.00 2.93
CA ASP A 232 6.12 -4.59 2.35
C ASP A 232 7.12 -4.94 3.47
N PRO A 233 7.68 -6.17 3.48
CA PRO A 233 8.68 -6.57 4.48
C PRO A 233 9.93 -5.67 4.53
N ALA A 234 10.23 -4.93 3.47
CA ALA A 234 11.30 -3.95 3.45
C ALA A 234 11.02 -2.71 4.33
N HIS A 235 9.76 -2.48 4.70
CA HIS A 235 9.41 -1.41 5.63
C HIS A 235 9.78 -1.79 7.06
N GLY A 236 10.37 -0.85 7.79
CA GLY A 236 10.68 -1.02 9.20
C GLY A 236 9.40 -1.05 10.07
N MET A 237 9.49 -1.70 11.23
CA MET A 237 8.38 -1.81 12.21
C MET A 237 7.75 -0.47 12.59
N ARG A 238 8.52 0.62 12.62
CA ARG A 238 8.00 1.97 12.91
C ARG A 238 7.01 2.45 11.84
N PHE A 239 7.29 2.20 10.57
CA PHE A 239 6.36 2.54 9.49
C PHE A 239 5.08 1.69 9.57
N VAL A 240 5.21 0.38 9.79
CA VAL A 240 4.05 -0.53 9.96
C VAL A 240 3.17 -0.06 11.13
N ALA A 241 3.77 0.38 12.24
CA ALA A 241 3.02 0.94 13.37
C ALA A 241 2.30 2.27 13.00
N VAL A 242 2.87 3.09 12.11
CA VAL A 242 2.17 4.27 11.57
C VAL A 242 1.00 3.85 10.71
N VAL A 243 1.18 2.87 9.82
CA VAL A 243 0.10 2.31 8.98
C VAL A 243 -1.03 1.76 9.85
N HIS A 244 -0.71 0.94 10.86
CA HIS A 244 -1.68 0.39 11.81
C HIS A 244 -2.49 1.50 12.48
N ARG A 245 -1.82 2.50 13.06
CA ARG A 245 -2.48 3.63 13.74
C ARG A 245 -3.40 4.42 12.80
N CYS A 246 -3.00 4.62 11.54
CA CYS A 246 -3.85 5.30 10.57
C CYS A 246 -5.04 4.44 10.15
N ALA A 247 -4.83 3.13 9.96
CA ALA A 247 -5.90 2.20 9.61
C ALA A 247 -6.94 2.12 10.74
N THR A 248 -6.52 2.00 12.00
CA THR A 248 -7.43 1.99 13.16
C THR A 248 -8.20 3.29 13.33
N LEU A 249 -7.54 4.44 13.10
CA LEU A 249 -8.20 5.75 13.12
C LEU A 249 -9.31 5.85 12.06
N VAL A 250 -9.06 5.35 10.85
CA VAL A 250 -10.03 5.40 9.75
C VAL A 250 -11.13 4.34 9.94
N CYS A 251 -10.78 3.16 10.43
CA CYS A 251 -11.70 2.06 10.73
C CYS A 251 -12.70 2.43 11.83
N GLY A 252 -12.28 3.26 12.77
CA GLY A 252 -13.06 3.68 13.93
C GLY A 252 -12.96 2.73 15.12
N THR A 253 -13.05 3.29 16.33
CA THR A 253 -12.78 2.59 17.59
C THR A 253 -13.65 1.34 17.80
N ALA A 254 -14.94 1.42 17.49
CA ALA A 254 -15.87 0.30 17.70
C ALA A 254 -15.51 -0.90 16.80
N ARG A 255 -15.24 -0.66 15.51
CA ARG A 255 -14.87 -1.72 14.57
C ARG A 255 -13.49 -2.29 14.90
N HIS A 256 -12.54 -1.44 15.23
CA HIS A 256 -11.21 -1.86 15.67
C HIS A 256 -11.30 -2.81 16.87
N HIS A 257 -12.02 -2.43 17.93
CA HIS A 257 -12.22 -3.27 19.11
C HIS A 257 -12.91 -4.60 18.77
N ALA A 258 -13.91 -4.59 17.90
CA ALA A 258 -14.58 -5.82 17.45
C ALA A 258 -13.62 -6.77 16.72
N ILE A 259 -12.72 -6.24 15.87
CA ILE A 259 -11.69 -7.01 15.16
C ILE A 259 -10.73 -7.64 16.15
N GLU A 260 -10.17 -6.87 17.08
CA GLU A 260 -9.20 -7.36 18.07
C GLU A 260 -9.83 -8.42 18.99
N SER A 261 -11.08 -8.24 19.42
CA SER A 261 -11.80 -9.21 20.24
C SER A 261 -12.08 -10.51 19.49
N ALA A 262 -12.46 -10.42 18.20
CA ALA A 262 -12.67 -11.58 17.35
C ALA A 262 -11.35 -12.35 17.14
N LEU A 263 -10.26 -11.62 16.86
CA LEU A 263 -8.94 -12.22 16.67
C LEU A 263 -8.43 -12.91 17.93
N LEU A 264 -8.55 -12.26 19.11
CA LEU A 264 -8.19 -12.89 20.38
C LEU A 264 -8.94 -14.20 20.60
N ARG A 265 -10.27 -14.19 20.43
CA ARG A 265 -11.11 -15.38 20.60
C ARG A 265 -10.69 -16.51 19.66
N THR A 266 -10.55 -16.25 18.35
CA THR A 266 -10.22 -17.29 17.38
C THR A 266 -8.81 -17.86 17.58
N GLN A 267 -7.84 -17.01 17.91
CA GLN A 267 -6.47 -17.43 18.19
C GLN A 267 -6.38 -18.25 19.50
N THR A 268 -7.23 -17.93 20.47
CA THR A 268 -7.34 -18.70 21.71
C THR A 268 -7.97 -20.07 21.48
N GLU A 269 -9.10 -20.12 20.75
CA GLU A 269 -9.81 -21.36 20.42
C GLU A 269 -8.94 -22.33 19.61
N SER A 270 -8.10 -21.81 18.71
CA SER A 270 -7.15 -22.61 17.92
C SER A 270 -5.84 -22.94 18.64
N GLY A 271 -5.60 -22.36 19.81
CA GLY A 271 -4.33 -22.50 20.55
C GLY A 271 -3.12 -21.85 19.87
N SER A 272 -3.34 -20.94 18.93
CA SER A 272 -2.31 -20.29 18.10
C SER A 272 -1.92 -18.88 18.56
N LEU A 273 -2.51 -18.38 19.67
CA LEU A 273 -2.22 -17.04 20.19
C LEU A 273 -0.74 -16.86 20.51
N SER A 274 -0.03 -16.07 19.68
CA SER A 274 1.39 -15.78 19.92
C SER A 274 1.58 -14.76 21.04
N THR A 275 2.77 -14.77 21.65
CA THR A 275 3.13 -13.77 22.69
C THR A 275 3.13 -12.35 22.14
N ASP A 276 3.61 -12.17 20.90
CA ASP A 276 3.67 -10.85 20.26
C ASP A 276 2.27 -10.32 19.97
N LEU A 277 1.34 -11.18 19.53
CA LEU A 277 -0.05 -10.78 19.31
C LEU A 277 -0.73 -10.41 20.64
N ALA A 278 -0.57 -11.23 21.67
CA ALA A 278 -1.12 -10.92 23.00
C ALA A 278 -0.61 -9.58 23.56
N LEU A 279 0.69 -9.30 23.38
CA LEU A 279 1.28 -8.01 23.75
C LEU A 279 0.71 -6.85 22.93
N ALA A 280 0.57 -7.00 21.62
CA ALA A 280 0.03 -5.96 20.76
C ALA A 280 -1.42 -5.62 21.15
N LEU A 281 -2.27 -6.62 21.33
CA LEU A 281 -3.66 -6.44 21.77
C LEU A 281 -3.77 -5.69 23.10
N ALA A 282 -2.95 -6.05 24.08
CA ALA A 282 -2.91 -5.37 25.37
C ALA A 282 -2.35 -3.93 25.30
N GLU A 283 -1.31 -3.71 24.46
CA GLU A 283 -0.72 -2.39 24.24
C GLU A 283 -1.70 -1.44 23.51
N HIS A 284 -2.63 -1.98 22.71
CA HIS A 284 -3.72 -1.23 22.07
C HIS A 284 -4.91 -0.97 23.01
N GLY A 285 -4.90 -1.55 24.20
CA GLY A 285 -5.91 -1.32 25.23
C GLY A 285 -7.12 -2.24 25.15
N LEU A 286 -6.99 -3.40 24.50
CA LEU A 286 -8.01 -4.46 24.57
C LEU A 286 -8.08 -4.96 26.02
N ARG A 287 -9.27 -4.87 26.63
CA ARG A 287 -9.53 -5.33 28.00
C ARG A 287 -10.26 -6.66 27.96
N ASP A 288 -9.55 -7.71 28.37
CA ASP A 288 -10.07 -9.08 28.36
C ASP A 288 -9.39 -9.92 29.45
N THR A 289 -10.18 -10.60 30.29
CA THR A 289 -9.66 -11.40 31.40
C THR A 289 -8.80 -12.56 30.95
N HIS A 290 -9.12 -13.19 29.82
CA HIS A 290 -8.33 -14.28 29.27
C HIS A 290 -6.98 -13.79 28.75
N LEU A 291 -6.96 -12.61 28.11
CA LEU A 291 -5.71 -11.96 27.69
C LEU A 291 -4.78 -11.69 28.87
N VAL A 292 -5.34 -11.23 30.01
CA VAL A 292 -4.59 -11.05 31.27
C VAL A 292 -3.97 -12.37 31.75
N GLU A 293 -4.76 -13.46 31.78
CA GLU A 293 -4.29 -14.79 32.20
C GLU A 293 -3.16 -15.29 31.29
N VAL A 294 -3.31 -15.20 29.97
CA VAL A 294 -2.28 -15.59 28.98
C VAL A 294 -0.99 -14.81 29.20
N LEU A 295 -1.07 -13.49 29.35
CA LEU A 295 0.11 -12.65 29.57
C LEU A 295 0.83 -12.97 30.88
N GLN A 296 0.08 -13.25 31.97
CA GLN A 296 0.63 -13.66 33.25
C GLN A 296 1.31 -15.05 33.20
N ASP A 297 0.69 -16.00 32.48
CA ASP A 297 1.27 -17.33 32.28
C ASP A 297 2.56 -17.27 31.50
N ARG A 298 2.59 -16.50 30.40
CA ARG A 298 3.80 -16.26 29.60
C ARG A 298 4.91 -15.59 30.45
N ALA A 299 4.53 -14.63 31.31
CA ALA A 299 5.48 -13.96 32.17
C ALA A 299 6.13 -14.94 33.21
N ARG A 300 5.37 -15.94 33.68
CA ARG A 300 5.90 -16.99 34.56
C ARG A 300 6.81 -17.97 33.83
N GLN A 301 6.56 -18.23 32.58
CA GLN A 301 7.30 -19.20 31.76
C GLN A 301 8.59 -18.65 31.17
N THR A 302 8.67 -17.30 30.92
CA THR A 302 9.89 -16.71 30.37
C THR A 302 10.99 -16.65 31.41
N GLY A 303 12.18 -17.11 31.07
CA GLY A 303 13.39 -16.97 31.89
C GLY A 303 14.06 -15.61 31.85
N ARG A 304 13.44 -14.61 31.12
CA ARG A 304 14.02 -13.29 30.88
C ARG A 304 13.32 -12.23 31.72
N PRO A 305 13.97 -11.62 32.75
CA PRO A 305 13.31 -10.65 33.62
C PRO A 305 12.71 -9.43 32.93
N ALA A 306 13.39 -8.90 31.92
CA ALA A 306 12.90 -7.74 31.17
C ALA A 306 11.64 -8.05 30.36
N GLU A 307 11.56 -9.24 29.78
CA GLU A 307 10.40 -9.73 29.04
C GLU A 307 9.23 -10.02 30.00
N ALA A 308 9.48 -10.68 31.12
CA ALA A 308 8.48 -10.89 32.16
C ALA A 308 7.87 -9.58 32.66
N ALA A 309 8.71 -8.57 32.90
CA ALA A 309 8.25 -7.25 33.33
C ALA A 309 7.41 -6.54 32.23
N ARG A 310 7.73 -6.73 30.95
CA ARG A 310 6.91 -6.21 29.82
C ARG A 310 5.54 -6.88 29.79
N LEU A 311 5.50 -8.20 29.88
CA LEU A 311 4.25 -8.99 29.88
C LEU A 311 3.34 -8.63 31.06
N LEU A 312 3.90 -8.48 32.25
CA LEU A 312 3.12 -8.07 33.44
C LEU A 312 2.57 -6.66 33.34
N ARG A 313 3.35 -5.72 32.77
CA ARG A 313 2.83 -4.36 32.49
C ARG A 313 1.70 -4.37 31.45
N ALA A 314 1.79 -5.22 30.45
CA ALA A 314 0.73 -5.40 29.46
C ALA A 314 -0.53 -6.01 30.10
N ALA A 315 -0.38 -7.03 30.96
CA ALA A 315 -1.48 -7.64 31.70
C ALA A 315 -2.23 -6.66 32.61
N VAL A 316 -1.57 -5.64 33.15
CA VAL A 316 -2.24 -4.59 33.95
C VAL A 316 -3.08 -3.64 33.09
N ARG A 317 -2.78 -3.53 31.78
CA ARG A 317 -3.53 -2.68 30.84
C ARG A 317 -4.72 -3.41 30.21
N ALA A 318 -4.58 -4.72 30.03
CA ALA A 318 -5.59 -5.61 29.48
C ALA A 318 -6.69 -5.92 30.50
#